data_a9037d26c95b0b282665ff15a2a31932
#
_entry.id   a9037d26c95b0b282665ff15a2a31932
#
_cell.length_a   1.000
_cell.length_b   1.000
_cell.length_c   1.000
_cell.angle_alpha   90.00
_cell.angle_beta   90.00
_cell.angle_gamma   90.00
#
_symmetry.space_group_name_H-M   'P 1'
#
loop_
_entity.id
_entity.type
_entity.pdbx_description
1 polymer ?
#
loop_
_entity_poly.entity_id
_entity_poly.type
_entity_poly.pdbx_seq_one_letter_code
_entity_poly.pdbx_strand_id
1 'polypeptide(L)'
;MIITITGTESTGKTTLALQLAEHFKTALVPDVSRAYLEASGPHYTREDVLEIAREIIQQEDSMFGHENRLLISDNCLVNIKIWMEYYHWELPEWFTRALYERKSGLYLLCDIDLDWIKDEQRKNPHDREDLYHRFMNELATLQVDYHIVTGKNEDRFVNACSFIDAALLKHL
;
A
#
# COMPACT_ATOMS: atom_id res chain seq x y z
N MET A 1 -3.02 -3.81 -15.08
CA MET A 1 -3.67 -3.92 -13.75
C MET A 1 -2.64 -3.60 -12.67
N ILE A 2 -2.98 -2.76 -11.69
CA ILE A 2 -2.14 -2.50 -10.50
C ILE A 2 -2.63 -3.41 -9.38
N ILE A 3 -1.69 -4.11 -8.73
CA ILE A 3 -1.89 -4.86 -7.49
C ILE A 3 -1.21 -4.06 -6.38
N THR A 4 -1.96 -3.60 -5.43
CA THR A 4 -1.46 -2.78 -4.33
C THR A 4 -1.33 -3.59 -3.05
N ILE A 5 -0.14 -3.54 -2.44
CA ILE A 5 0.11 -4.11 -1.13
C ILE A 5 -0.11 -3.02 -0.09
N THR A 6 -1.03 -3.21 0.81
CA THR A 6 -1.43 -2.19 1.80
C THR A 6 -1.54 -2.78 3.22
N GLY A 7 -1.71 -1.93 4.20
CA GLY A 7 -1.87 -2.32 5.61
C GLY A 7 -0.98 -1.54 6.56
N THR A 8 -1.09 -1.86 7.83
CA THR A 8 -0.38 -1.15 8.92
C THR A 8 1.13 -1.39 8.87
N GLU A 9 1.86 -0.68 9.71
CA GLU A 9 3.30 -0.86 9.89
C GLU A 9 3.64 -2.28 10.37
N SER A 10 4.85 -2.76 10.04
CA SER A 10 5.38 -4.06 10.49
C SER A 10 4.55 -5.29 10.08
N THR A 11 3.88 -5.24 8.93
CA THR A 11 3.08 -6.36 8.38
C THR A 11 3.76 -7.06 7.19
N GLY A 12 5.02 -6.72 6.89
CA GLY A 12 5.79 -7.39 5.84
C GLY A 12 5.45 -6.97 4.41
N LYS A 13 4.78 -5.82 4.21
CA LYS A 13 4.38 -5.30 2.88
C LYS A 13 5.52 -5.29 1.88
N THR A 14 6.60 -4.59 2.19
CA THR A 14 7.75 -4.43 1.29
C THR A 14 8.39 -5.77 0.90
N THR A 15 8.55 -6.68 1.87
CA THR A 15 9.07 -8.02 1.59
C THR A 15 8.16 -8.77 0.64
N LEU A 16 6.85 -8.74 0.88
CA LEU A 16 5.86 -9.39 0.03
C LEU A 16 5.83 -8.76 -1.37
N ALA A 17 5.85 -7.42 -1.46
CA ALA A 17 5.84 -6.70 -2.73
C ALA A 17 7.04 -7.07 -3.62
N LEU A 18 8.24 -7.14 -3.03
CA LEU A 18 9.46 -7.59 -3.72
C LEU A 18 9.33 -9.03 -4.25
N GLN A 19 8.89 -9.96 -3.41
CA GLN A 19 8.70 -11.36 -3.79
C GLN A 19 7.68 -11.52 -4.92
N LEU A 20 6.56 -10.79 -4.85
CA LEU A 20 5.52 -10.82 -5.88
C LEU A 20 6.00 -10.22 -7.20
N ALA A 21 6.72 -9.09 -7.16
CA ALA A 21 7.27 -8.46 -8.37
C ALA A 21 8.27 -9.39 -9.08
N GLU A 22 9.13 -10.09 -8.32
CA GLU A 22 10.06 -11.07 -8.83
C GLU A 22 9.33 -12.27 -9.44
N HIS A 23 8.36 -12.85 -8.73
CA HIS A 23 7.59 -14.02 -9.16
C HIS A 23 6.82 -13.76 -10.44
N PHE A 24 6.08 -12.67 -10.51
CA PHE A 24 5.29 -12.29 -11.68
C PHE A 24 6.11 -11.60 -12.77
N LYS A 25 7.41 -11.40 -12.55
CA LYS A 25 8.35 -10.73 -13.47
C LYS A 25 7.82 -9.39 -13.97
N THR A 26 7.38 -8.57 -13.02
CA THR A 26 6.77 -7.28 -13.28
C THR A 26 7.48 -6.15 -12.52
N ALA A 27 7.19 -4.91 -12.90
CA ALA A 27 7.72 -3.75 -12.22
C ALA A 27 7.12 -3.59 -10.81
N LEU A 28 7.91 -3.01 -9.92
CA LEU A 28 7.53 -2.66 -8.56
C LEU A 28 7.61 -1.14 -8.39
N VAL A 29 6.51 -0.52 -7.95
CA VAL A 29 6.52 0.82 -7.37
C VAL A 29 6.91 0.68 -5.91
N PRO A 30 8.09 1.17 -5.50
CA PRO A 30 8.55 1.04 -4.11
C PRO A 30 7.79 1.98 -3.17
N ASP A 31 7.83 1.68 -1.86
CA ASP A 31 7.38 2.63 -0.85
C ASP A 31 8.36 3.82 -0.76
N VAL A 32 7.94 4.95 -1.32
CA VAL A 32 8.74 6.19 -1.35
C VAL A 32 8.75 6.91 -0.01
N SER A 33 7.80 6.60 0.88
CA SER A 33 7.63 7.33 2.14
C SER A 33 8.86 7.22 3.05
N ARG A 34 9.48 6.04 3.10
CA ARG A 34 10.68 5.83 3.91
C ARG A 34 11.85 6.70 3.46
N ALA A 35 12.16 6.68 2.18
CA ALA A 35 13.27 7.47 1.62
C ALA A 35 13.01 8.98 1.77
N TYR A 36 11.77 9.41 1.55
CA TYR A 36 11.36 10.79 1.72
C TYR A 36 11.58 11.27 3.17
N LEU A 37 11.12 10.50 4.15
CA LEU A 37 11.24 10.85 5.57
C LEU A 37 12.71 10.82 6.06
N GLU A 38 13.52 9.90 5.56
CA GLU A 38 14.96 9.88 5.85
C GLU A 38 15.66 11.14 5.34
N ALA A 39 15.27 11.65 4.19
CA ALA A 39 15.80 12.88 3.61
C ALA A 39 15.29 14.16 4.29
N SER A 40 14.01 14.16 4.71
CA SER A 40 13.36 15.34 5.31
C SER A 40 13.64 15.50 6.81
N GLY A 41 14.15 14.44 7.47
CA GLY A 41 14.43 14.45 8.91
C GLY A 41 13.26 13.94 9.78
N PRO A 42 13.43 13.98 11.12
CA PRO A 42 12.53 13.31 12.06
C PRO A 42 11.14 13.97 12.22
N HIS A 43 11.00 15.19 11.73
CA HIS A 43 9.75 15.96 11.82
C HIS A 43 9.19 16.19 10.42
N TYR A 44 8.07 15.56 10.14
CA TYR A 44 7.34 15.74 8.90
C TYR A 44 6.02 16.50 9.13
N THR A 45 5.61 17.23 8.11
CA THR A 45 4.41 18.06 8.08
C THR A 45 3.31 17.39 7.24
N ARG A 46 2.12 18.00 7.27
CA ARG A 46 1.04 17.64 6.36
C ARG A 46 1.46 17.72 4.88
N GLU A 47 2.20 18.76 4.54
CA GLU A 47 2.68 19.03 3.18
C GLU A 47 3.65 17.95 2.72
N ASP A 48 4.52 17.46 3.60
CA ASP A 48 5.43 16.33 3.31
C ASP A 48 4.65 15.06 2.96
N VAL A 49 3.59 14.75 3.72
CA VAL A 49 2.75 13.58 3.46
C VAL A 49 1.98 13.72 2.14
N LEU A 50 1.53 14.93 1.79
CA LEU A 50 0.90 15.21 0.50
C LEU A 50 1.91 15.14 -0.66
N GLU A 51 3.17 15.50 -0.44
CA GLU A 51 4.21 15.34 -1.46
C GLU A 51 4.54 13.87 -1.71
N ILE A 52 4.61 13.06 -0.65
CA ILE A 52 4.71 11.59 -0.78
C ILE A 52 3.55 11.04 -1.63
N ALA A 53 2.32 11.54 -1.43
CA ALA A 53 1.19 11.14 -2.26
C ALA A 53 1.36 11.47 -3.75
N ARG A 54 1.90 12.65 -4.06
CA ARG A 54 2.20 13.04 -5.46
C ARG A 54 3.27 12.16 -6.07
N GLU A 55 4.30 11.82 -5.30
CA GLU A 55 5.38 10.96 -5.75
C GLU A 55 4.88 9.53 -6.03
N ILE A 56 4.01 8.98 -5.19
CA ILE A 56 3.35 7.68 -5.45
C ILE A 56 2.61 7.73 -6.81
N ILE A 57 1.79 8.75 -7.03
CA ILE A 57 1.04 8.94 -8.28
C ILE A 57 1.99 9.01 -9.48
N GLN A 58 3.03 9.82 -9.38
CA GLN A 58 4.00 10.01 -10.46
C GLN A 58 4.74 8.72 -10.80
N GLN A 59 5.14 7.95 -9.80
CA GLN A 59 5.82 6.67 -10.02
C GLN A 59 4.89 5.63 -10.65
N GLU A 60 3.67 5.49 -10.16
CA GLU A 60 2.67 4.62 -10.78
C GLU A 60 2.44 4.99 -12.25
N ASP A 61 2.24 6.28 -12.56
CA ASP A 61 2.02 6.75 -13.93
C ASP A 61 3.22 6.52 -14.85
N SER A 62 4.43 6.65 -14.32
CA SER A 62 5.66 6.44 -15.09
C SER A 62 5.94 4.96 -15.39
N MET A 63 5.51 4.07 -14.49
CA MET A 63 5.79 2.63 -14.60
C MET A 63 4.64 1.85 -15.23
N PHE A 64 3.39 2.33 -15.13
CA PHE A 64 2.22 1.70 -15.73
C PHE A 64 2.07 2.12 -17.18
N GLY A 65 2.37 1.22 -18.13
CA GLY A 65 2.35 1.53 -19.55
C GLY A 65 2.20 0.29 -20.42
N HIS A 66 2.43 0.44 -21.74
CA HIS A 66 2.27 -0.62 -22.73
C HIS A 66 3.12 -1.87 -22.45
N GLU A 67 4.25 -1.72 -21.79
CA GLU A 67 5.17 -2.82 -21.46
C GLU A 67 4.81 -3.52 -20.15
N ASN A 68 4.19 -2.80 -19.21
CA ASN A 68 3.83 -3.30 -17.89
C ASN A 68 2.30 -3.43 -17.75
N ARG A 69 1.75 -4.57 -18.20
CA ARG A 69 0.32 -4.87 -18.03
C ARG A 69 -0.06 -5.18 -16.58
N LEU A 70 0.89 -5.65 -15.80
CA LEU A 70 0.80 -5.87 -14.36
C LEU A 70 1.83 -4.98 -13.67
N LEU A 71 1.48 -4.39 -12.54
CA LEU A 71 2.34 -3.58 -11.71
C LEU A 71 2.06 -3.91 -10.24
N ILE A 72 3.10 -4.13 -9.46
CA ILE A 72 3.00 -4.25 -8.00
C ILE A 72 3.31 -2.88 -7.39
N SER A 73 2.47 -2.40 -6.47
CA SER A 73 2.70 -1.15 -5.73
C SER A 73 2.83 -1.44 -4.24
N ASP A 74 3.99 -1.09 -3.65
CA ASP A 74 4.24 -1.17 -2.20
C ASP A 74 3.87 0.16 -1.57
N ASN A 75 2.65 0.31 -1.15
CA ASN A 75 2.02 1.52 -0.65
C ASN A 75 1.02 2.13 -1.64
N CYS A 76 0.14 3.00 -1.18
CA CYS A 76 -0.87 3.65 -2.01
C CYS A 76 -1.51 4.86 -1.32
N LEU A 77 -2.40 5.54 -2.05
CA LEU A 77 -3.15 6.69 -1.53
C LEU A 77 -4.03 6.35 -0.32
N VAL A 78 -4.48 5.09 -0.16
CA VAL A 78 -5.22 4.66 1.04
C VAL A 78 -4.34 4.79 2.29
N ASN A 79 -3.07 4.40 2.21
CA ASN A 79 -2.12 4.55 3.31
C ASN A 79 -1.95 6.03 3.69
N ILE A 80 -1.81 6.90 2.70
CA ILE A 80 -1.68 8.34 2.90
C ILE A 80 -2.95 8.92 3.54
N LYS A 81 -4.15 8.51 3.08
CA LYS A 81 -5.42 8.94 3.67
C LYS A 81 -5.49 8.59 5.15
N ILE A 82 -5.22 7.32 5.50
CA ILE A 82 -5.25 6.86 6.89
C ILE A 82 -4.23 7.62 7.74
N TRP A 83 -3.05 7.87 7.21
CA TRP A 83 -2.02 8.68 7.86
C TRP A 83 -2.49 10.11 8.12
N MET A 84 -3.05 10.78 7.11
CA MET A 84 -3.61 12.13 7.26
C MET A 84 -4.72 12.18 8.31
N GLU A 85 -5.65 11.22 8.31
CA GLU A 85 -6.74 11.13 9.28
C GLU A 85 -6.25 10.83 10.69
N TYR A 86 -5.19 10.03 10.82
CA TYR A 86 -4.57 9.73 12.12
C TYR A 86 -4.05 10.99 12.83
N TYR A 87 -3.50 11.93 12.04
CA TYR A 87 -3.03 13.22 12.54
C TYR A 87 -4.10 14.33 12.49
N HIS A 88 -5.35 14.01 12.17
CA HIS A 88 -6.45 14.97 12.01
C HIS A 88 -6.14 16.08 11.00
N TRP A 89 -5.39 15.77 9.93
CA TRP A 89 -5.10 16.69 8.85
C TRP A 89 -6.18 16.63 7.77
N GLU A 90 -6.56 17.80 7.24
CA GLU A 90 -7.54 17.90 6.17
C GLU A 90 -6.99 17.35 4.85
N LEU A 91 -7.83 16.59 4.15
CA LEU A 91 -7.53 16.10 2.81
C LEU A 91 -7.91 17.14 1.77
N PRO A 92 -6.98 17.58 0.90
CA PRO A 92 -7.32 18.50 -0.17
C PRO A 92 -8.16 17.83 -1.26
N GLU A 93 -8.95 18.60 -1.98
CA GLU A 93 -9.86 18.10 -3.02
C GLU A 93 -9.14 17.26 -4.10
N TRP A 94 -7.94 17.71 -4.53
CA TRP A 94 -7.16 16.96 -5.52
C TRP A 94 -6.81 15.53 -5.05
N PHE A 95 -6.48 15.39 -3.76
CA PHE A 95 -6.14 14.09 -3.17
C PHE A 95 -7.37 13.17 -3.13
N THR A 96 -8.50 13.70 -2.65
CA THR A 96 -9.76 12.95 -2.60
C THR A 96 -10.16 12.50 -4.00
N ARG A 97 -10.07 13.36 -5.01
CA ARG A 97 -10.33 13.02 -6.41
C ARG A 97 -9.39 11.91 -6.89
N ALA A 98 -8.07 12.06 -6.67
CA ALA A 98 -7.09 11.07 -7.08
C ALA A 98 -7.36 9.69 -6.43
N LEU A 99 -7.70 9.65 -5.14
CA LEU A 99 -8.04 8.42 -4.43
C LEU A 99 -9.20 7.66 -5.07
N TYR A 100 -10.25 8.36 -5.52
CA TYR A 100 -11.41 7.75 -6.16
C TYR A 100 -11.19 7.37 -7.63
N GLU A 101 -10.40 8.15 -8.37
CA GLU A 101 -10.14 7.94 -9.80
C GLU A 101 -9.06 6.87 -10.06
N ARG A 102 -8.12 6.67 -9.11
CA ARG A 102 -6.92 5.83 -9.27
C ARG A 102 -6.99 4.54 -8.44
N LYS A 103 -8.13 3.86 -8.50
CA LYS A 103 -8.29 2.59 -7.78
C LYS A 103 -7.45 1.49 -8.43
N SER A 104 -6.72 0.74 -7.62
CA SER A 104 -6.00 -0.46 -8.07
C SER A 104 -6.99 -1.56 -8.46
N GLY A 105 -6.56 -2.44 -9.35
CA GLY A 105 -7.36 -3.59 -9.78
C GLY A 105 -7.56 -4.63 -8.68
N LEU A 106 -6.62 -4.69 -7.72
CA LEU A 106 -6.70 -5.53 -6.54
C LEU A 106 -5.88 -4.90 -5.39
N TYR A 107 -6.43 -4.95 -4.18
CA TYR A 107 -5.70 -4.60 -2.97
C TYR A 107 -5.41 -5.86 -2.14
N LEU A 108 -4.18 -6.02 -1.71
CA LEU A 108 -3.74 -7.05 -0.78
C LEU A 108 -3.48 -6.39 0.58
N LEU A 109 -4.43 -6.53 1.50
CA LEU A 109 -4.32 -6.03 2.87
C LEU A 109 -3.53 -7.03 3.70
N CYS A 110 -2.30 -6.68 4.07
CA CYS A 110 -1.47 -7.52 4.93
C CYS A 110 -2.04 -7.57 6.35
N ASP A 111 -2.31 -8.78 6.83
CA ASP A 111 -2.78 -9.02 8.19
C ASP A 111 -1.72 -8.70 9.25
N ILE A 112 -2.18 -8.45 10.48
CA ILE A 112 -1.34 -8.12 11.65
C ILE A 112 -0.82 -9.36 12.40
N ASP A 113 -0.70 -10.48 11.72
CA ASP A 113 -0.27 -11.79 12.25
C ASP A 113 1.26 -11.96 12.35
N LEU A 114 2.05 -10.95 11.90
CA LEU A 114 3.48 -10.89 12.13
C LEU A 114 3.81 -10.12 13.41
N ASP A 115 4.91 -10.52 14.06
CA ASP A 115 5.41 -9.82 15.23
C ASP A 115 5.83 -8.38 14.90
N TRP A 116 5.60 -7.46 15.84
CA TRP A 116 6.04 -6.08 15.69
C TRP A 116 7.57 -6.00 15.76
N ILE A 117 8.16 -5.43 14.74
CA ILE A 117 9.60 -5.12 14.70
C ILE A 117 9.75 -3.62 14.91
N LYS A 118 10.44 -3.24 16.01
CA LYS A 118 10.73 -1.84 16.32
C LYS A 118 11.66 -1.25 15.27
N ASP A 119 11.31 -0.05 14.80
CA ASP A 119 12.05 0.71 13.79
C ASP A 119 11.88 2.21 14.13
N GLU A 120 12.84 3.05 13.79
CA GLU A 120 12.80 4.48 14.13
C GLU A 120 11.61 5.22 13.51
N GLN A 121 11.12 4.76 12.37
CA GLN A 121 9.97 5.34 11.67
C GLN A 121 8.63 4.69 12.07
N ARG A 122 8.63 3.59 12.85
CA ARG A 122 7.43 2.90 13.31
C ARG A 122 7.03 3.40 14.69
N LYS A 123 5.97 4.20 14.74
CA LYS A 123 5.58 4.93 15.96
C LYS A 123 4.36 4.36 16.66
N ASN A 124 3.60 3.45 16.02
CA ASN A 124 2.25 3.08 16.43
C ASN A 124 2.08 1.60 16.83
N PRO A 125 2.88 1.04 17.76
CA PRO A 125 2.75 -0.36 18.15
C PRO A 125 1.42 -0.68 18.86
N HIS A 126 0.83 0.32 19.55
CA HIS A 126 -0.39 0.16 20.34
C HIS A 126 -1.67 0.40 19.52
N ASP A 127 -1.56 1.10 18.39
CA ASP A 127 -2.70 1.47 17.55
C ASP A 127 -2.84 0.55 16.33
N ARG A 128 -2.04 -0.52 16.26
CA ARG A 128 -1.92 -1.40 15.10
C ARG A 128 -3.26 -2.03 14.71
N GLU A 129 -4.02 -2.49 15.70
CA GLU A 129 -5.34 -3.11 15.48
C GLU A 129 -6.36 -2.06 15.02
N ASP A 130 -6.40 -0.88 15.64
CA ASP A 130 -7.27 0.22 15.22
C ASP A 130 -6.96 0.67 13.80
N LEU A 131 -5.69 0.86 13.47
CA LEU A 131 -5.25 1.20 12.12
C LEU A 131 -5.62 0.12 11.10
N TYR A 132 -5.47 -1.16 11.45
CA TYR A 132 -5.88 -2.27 10.58
C TYR A 132 -7.38 -2.23 10.25
N HIS A 133 -8.23 -1.98 11.25
CA HIS A 133 -9.66 -1.82 11.03
C HIS A 133 -9.98 -0.58 10.17
N ARG A 134 -9.22 0.51 10.28
CA ARG A 134 -9.38 1.67 9.40
C ARG A 134 -9.07 1.31 7.95
N PHE A 135 -8.02 0.51 7.68
CA PHE A 135 -7.74 0.01 6.33
C PHE A 135 -8.90 -0.82 5.78
N MET A 136 -9.43 -1.77 6.56
CA MET A 136 -10.58 -2.58 6.14
C MET A 136 -11.79 -1.72 5.80
N ASN A 137 -12.12 -0.77 6.67
CA ASN A 137 -13.26 0.12 6.49
C ASN A 137 -13.09 1.02 5.26
N GLU A 138 -11.89 1.53 5.03
CA GLU A 138 -11.62 2.38 3.87
C GLU A 138 -11.72 1.62 2.55
N LEU A 139 -11.13 0.42 2.46
CA LEU A 139 -11.23 -0.42 1.27
C LEU A 139 -12.68 -0.82 0.97
N ALA A 140 -13.46 -1.13 2.01
CA ALA A 140 -14.89 -1.39 1.87
C ALA A 140 -15.67 -0.15 1.40
N THR A 141 -15.36 1.03 1.95
CA THR A 141 -16.00 2.31 1.56
C THR A 141 -15.68 2.67 0.11
N LEU A 142 -14.47 2.43 -0.34
CA LEU A 142 -14.04 2.63 -1.72
C LEU A 142 -14.67 1.61 -2.69
N GLN A 143 -15.29 0.54 -2.18
CA GLN A 143 -15.88 -0.54 -2.97
C GLN A 143 -14.87 -1.14 -3.97
N VAL A 144 -13.66 -1.39 -3.50
CA VAL A 144 -12.59 -2.02 -4.29
C VAL A 144 -12.52 -3.52 -4.03
N ASP A 145 -11.95 -4.27 -4.99
CA ASP A 145 -11.62 -5.68 -4.76
C ASP A 145 -10.41 -5.76 -3.83
N TYR A 146 -10.56 -6.43 -2.68
CA TYR A 146 -9.46 -6.62 -1.76
C TYR A 146 -9.51 -7.98 -1.06
N HIS A 147 -8.34 -8.50 -0.72
CA HIS A 147 -8.16 -9.72 0.07
C HIS A 147 -7.21 -9.50 1.22
N ILE A 148 -7.50 -10.17 2.34
CA ILE A 148 -6.60 -10.18 3.50
C ILE A 148 -5.53 -11.25 3.28
N VAL A 149 -4.28 -10.83 3.30
CA VAL A 149 -3.14 -11.73 3.16
C VAL A 149 -2.64 -12.14 4.54
N THR A 150 -2.84 -13.40 4.87
CA THR A 150 -2.46 -14.02 6.13
C THR A 150 -1.27 -14.96 5.98
N GLY A 151 -0.74 -15.44 7.11
CA GLY A 151 0.36 -16.41 7.16
C GLY A 151 1.73 -15.75 7.33
N LYS A 152 2.75 -16.58 7.51
CA LYS A 152 4.15 -16.16 7.70
C LYS A 152 5.01 -16.73 6.59
N ASN A 153 6.05 -15.99 6.19
CA ASN A 153 7.03 -16.45 5.20
C ASN A 153 6.37 -16.96 3.90
N GLU A 154 6.64 -18.22 3.55
CA GLU A 154 6.14 -18.87 2.33
C GLU A 154 4.61 -18.92 2.28
N ASP A 155 3.94 -19.20 3.39
CA ASP A 155 2.47 -19.27 3.43
C ASP A 155 1.83 -17.92 3.04
N ARG A 156 2.40 -16.80 3.51
CA ARG A 156 1.96 -15.46 3.14
C ARG A 156 2.12 -15.19 1.66
N PHE A 157 3.25 -15.57 1.11
CA PHE A 157 3.54 -15.41 -0.31
C PHE A 157 2.58 -16.25 -1.18
N VAL A 158 2.41 -17.54 -0.87
CA VAL A 158 1.48 -18.43 -1.59
C VAL A 158 0.04 -17.93 -1.50
N ASN A 159 -0.37 -17.46 -0.31
CA ASN A 159 -1.69 -16.87 -0.11
C ASN A 159 -1.91 -15.66 -1.03
N ALA A 160 -0.95 -14.73 -1.10
CA ALA A 160 -1.00 -13.56 -1.96
C ALA A 160 -1.03 -13.92 -3.45
N CYS A 161 -0.19 -14.86 -3.90
CA CYS A 161 -0.17 -15.34 -5.28
C CYS A 161 -1.54 -15.89 -5.70
N SER A 162 -2.20 -16.66 -4.84
CA SER A 162 -3.51 -17.24 -5.16
C SER A 162 -4.58 -16.18 -5.46
N PHE A 163 -4.57 -15.05 -4.75
CA PHE A 163 -5.48 -13.93 -5.01
C PHE A 163 -5.15 -13.21 -6.31
N ILE A 164 -3.86 -13.00 -6.60
CA ILE A 164 -3.43 -12.36 -7.85
C ILE A 164 -3.80 -13.23 -9.04
N ASP A 165 -3.53 -14.54 -9.00
CA ASP A 165 -3.87 -15.47 -10.08
C ASP A 165 -5.38 -15.49 -10.35
N ALA A 166 -6.18 -15.51 -9.28
CA ALA A 166 -7.65 -15.44 -9.41
C ALA A 166 -8.12 -14.12 -10.03
N ALA A 167 -7.48 -13.00 -9.69
CA ALA A 167 -7.80 -11.70 -10.26
C ALA A 167 -7.38 -11.61 -11.75
N LEU A 168 -6.20 -12.14 -12.10
CA LEU A 168 -5.74 -12.16 -13.49
C LEU A 168 -6.67 -12.99 -14.40
N LEU A 169 -7.21 -14.10 -13.89
CA LEU A 169 -8.17 -14.93 -14.64
C LEU A 169 -9.50 -14.22 -14.93
N LYS A 170 -9.92 -13.27 -14.09
CA LYS A 170 -11.14 -12.46 -14.32
C LYS A 170 -10.96 -11.40 -15.42
N HIS A 171 -9.72 -11.08 -15.78
CA HIS A 171 -9.39 -10.04 -16.76
C HIS A 171 -8.87 -10.60 -18.11
N LEU A 172 -8.90 -11.94 -18.28
CA LEU A 172 -8.68 -12.63 -19.54
C LEU A 172 -9.97 -12.78 -20.34
#